data_af4eb604f214830b4ffb4dc24b0f50a7
#
_entry.id   af4eb604f214830b4ffb4dc24b0f50a7
#
_cell.length_a   1.000
_cell.length_b   1.000
_cell.length_c   1.000
_cell.angle_alpha   90.00
_cell.angle_beta   90.00
_cell.angle_gamma   90.00
#
_symmetry.space_group_name_H-M   'P 1'
#
loop_
_entity.id
_entity.type
_entity.pdbx_description
1 polymer ?
#
loop_
_entity_poly.entity_id
_entity_poly.type
_entity_poly.pdbx_seq_one_letter_code
_entity_poly.pdbx_strand_id
1 'polypeptide(L)'
;MRSLRHFDLNLLLVFEMLMRERHVTRAAEKLHLSQPALSHALKRLREALDDPLLVRTEQGLQPTPRAMALLPVVQQALAALQAGLAPPATFAPATSTRRFTLATTDYFEEVMYPAFLSQLLGYAPGISFSIELITPDVLSEALEQRQVDMVVGLDSQSSLPNGVVQTPWMHEELVCLAAQHNPHVGDALALEAFARQLHVELADISGLLPSRIENCLAQHGLSRRVISKNLNYIAAARVVALTDAILTLPRQMAERFVAMLPVRIVAPPDELPELTMTLIQHTLYANAPANVWLYQELTAFAKNANR
;
A
#
# COMPACT_ATOMS: atom_id res chain seq x y z
N MET A 1 28.33 -9.83 -35.41
CA MET A 1 27.41 -8.83 -34.79
C MET A 1 28.23 -7.99 -33.83
N ARG A 2 28.34 -6.68 -34.02
CA ARG A 2 28.99 -5.79 -33.04
C ARG A 2 28.07 -5.73 -31.79
N SER A 3 28.63 -6.11 -30.63
CA SER A 3 27.90 -6.11 -29.37
C SER A 3 27.58 -4.67 -28.93
N LEU A 4 26.38 -4.40 -28.47
CA LEU A 4 25.99 -3.12 -27.85
C LEU A 4 26.88 -2.72 -26.68
N ARG A 5 27.60 -3.68 -26.06
CA ARG A 5 28.55 -3.41 -24.94
C ARG A 5 29.67 -2.43 -25.30
N HIS A 6 30.04 -2.35 -26.58
CA HIS A 6 31.13 -1.48 -27.06
C HIS A 6 30.62 -0.26 -27.82
N PHE A 7 29.30 -0.08 -27.90
CA PHE A 7 28.70 1.05 -28.59
C PHE A 7 28.32 2.14 -27.58
N ASP A 8 28.82 3.34 -27.81
CA ASP A 8 28.44 4.51 -26.98
C ASP A 8 27.03 4.96 -27.37
N LEU A 9 26.05 4.70 -26.50
CA LEU A 9 24.64 5.02 -26.75
C LEU A 9 24.38 6.52 -26.91
N ASN A 10 25.23 7.40 -26.36
CA ASN A 10 25.12 8.85 -26.56
C ASN A 10 25.26 9.24 -28.04
N LEU A 11 25.95 8.42 -28.83
CA LEU A 11 26.09 8.65 -30.26
C LEU A 11 24.74 8.53 -31.00
N LEU A 12 23.73 7.85 -30.45
CA LEU A 12 22.40 7.79 -31.04
C LEU A 12 21.69 9.14 -30.98
N LEU A 13 21.88 9.93 -29.92
CA LEU A 13 21.37 11.31 -29.83
C LEU A 13 22.04 12.22 -30.86
N VAL A 14 23.36 12.04 -31.02
CA VAL A 14 24.12 12.77 -32.05
C VAL A 14 23.64 12.42 -33.44
N PHE A 15 23.40 11.14 -33.70
CA PHE A 15 22.87 10.66 -34.97
C PHE A 15 21.52 11.25 -35.31
N GLU A 16 20.56 11.15 -34.38
CA GLU A 16 19.20 11.71 -34.57
C GLU A 16 19.25 13.20 -34.86
N MET A 17 20.03 13.97 -34.08
CA MET A 17 20.14 15.39 -34.26
C MET A 17 20.79 15.77 -35.59
N LEU A 18 21.84 15.06 -36.01
CA LEU A 18 22.47 15.27 -37.33
C LEU A 18 21.52 14.94 -38.50
N MET A 19 20.74 13.89 -38.40
CA MET A 19 19.73 13.53 -39.38
C MET A 19 18.64 14.59 -39.50
N ARG A 20 18.27 15.21 -38.40
CA ARG A 20 17.25 16.27 -38.32
C ARG A 20 17.76 17.60 -38.89
N GLU A 21 18.95 18.04 -38.45
CA GLU A 21 19.48 19.36 -38.78
C GLU A 21 20.20 19.38 -40.13
N ARG A 22 20.75 18.26 -40.56
CA ARG A 22 21.62 18.14 -41.77
C ARG A 22 22.72 19.22 -41.85
N HIS A 23 23.17 19.68 -40.67
CA HIS A 23 24.15 20.72 -40.50
C HIS A 23 24.90 20.57 -39.18
N VAL A 24 26.22 20.35 -39.26
CA VAL A 24 27.03 20.00 -38.08
C VAL A 24 27.00 21.08 -37.02
N THR A 25 27.16 22.36 -37.41
CA THR A 25 27.17 23.47 -36.42
C THR A 25 25.84 23.60 -35.71
N ARG A 26 24.70 23.56 -36.43
CA ARG A 26 23.35 23.65 -35.83
C ARG A 26 23.05 22.44 -34.93
N ALA A 27 23.48 21.26 -35.32
CA ALA A 27 23.34 20.07 -34.50
C ALA A 27 24.16 20.18 -33.20
N ALA A 28 25.38 20.76 -33.27
CA ALA A 28 26.21 20.98 -32.10
C ALA A 28 25.57 21.96 -31.11
N GLU A 29 25.06 23.09 -31.61
CA GLU A 29 24.34 24.09 -30.80
C GLU A 29 23.14 23.48 -30.06
N LYS A 30 22.30 22.70 -30.78
CA LYS A 30 21.12 22.04 -30.17
C LYS A 30 21.45 20.97 -29.17
N LEU A 31 22.60 20.34 -29.28
CA LEU A 31 23.09 19.35 -28.30
C LEU A 31 23.95 19.99 -27.20
N HIS A 32 24.13 21.30 -27.20
CA HIS A 32 25.01 22.03 -26.30
C HIS A 32 26.46 21.50 -26.33
N LEU A 33 26.93 21.10 -27.50
CA LEU A 33 28.27 20.61 -27.74
C LEU A 33 29.07 21.65 -28.57
N SER A 34 30.42 21.62 -28.42
CA SER A 34 31.27 22.33 -29.37
C SER A 34 31.26 21.62 -30.73
N GLN A 35 31.42 22.37 -31.82
CA GLN A 35 31.50 21.80 -33.17
C GLN A 35 32.61 20.73 -33.30
N PRO A 36 33.84 20.91 -32.73
CA PRO A 36 34.85 19.85 -32.72
C PRO A 36 34.40 18.57 -32.01
N ALA A 37 33.68 18.71 -30.85
CA ALA A 37 33.15 17.54 -30.13
C ALA A 37 32.12 16.77 -30.94
N LEU A 38 31.18 17.47 -31.61
CA LEU A 38 30.19 16.85 -32.49
C LEU A 38 30.84 16.19 -33.70
N SER A 39 31.86 16.83 -34.31
CA SER A 39 32.61 16.26 -35.42
C SER A 39 33.33 14.98 -35.02
N HIS A 40 33.91 14.94 -33.83
CA HIS A 40 34.52 13.72 -33.28
C HIS A 40 33.49 12.62 -33.00
N ALA A 41 32.32 12.98 -32.46
CA ALA A 41 31.22 12.04 -32.25
C ALA A 41 30.71 11.45 -33.58
N LEU A 42 30.58 12.29 -34.64
CA LEU A 42 30.21 11.84 -35.96
C LEU A 42 31.27 10.90 -36.56
N LYS A 43 32.55 11.17 -36.34
CA LYS A 43 33.63 10.25 -36.79
C LYS A 43 33.49 8.88 -36.13
N ARG A 44 33.31 8.84 -34.79
CA ARG A 44 33.08 7.59 -34.04
C ARG A 44 31.82 6.84 -34.52
N LEU A 45 30.76 7.54 -34.84
CA LEU A 45 29.53 6.96 -35.40
C LEU A 45 29.83 6.27 -36.76
N ARG A 46 30.54 6.93 -37.64
CA ARG A 46 30.91 6.41 -38.94
C ARG A 46 31.75 5.13 -38.83
N GLU A 47 32.72 5.15 -37.91
CA GLU A 47 33.56 3.98 -37.62
C GLU A 47 32.74 2.83 -37.00
N ALA A 48 31.84 3.14 -36.09
CA ALA A 48 31.01 2.14 -35.42
C ALA A 48 29.99 1.49 -36.35
N LEU A 49 29.42 2.25 -37.29
CA LEU A 49 28.40 1.79 -38.20
C LEU A 49 28.97 1.39 -39.58
N ASP A 50 30.25 1.67 -39.82
CA ASP A 50 30.89 1.42 -41.11
C ASP A 50 30.12 2.04 -42.31
N ASP A 51 29.71 3.33 -42.08
CA ASP A 51 28.91 4.09 -43.05
C ASP A 51 29.18 5.58 -42.89
N PRO A 52 29.30 6.38 -43.96
CA PRO A 52 29.47 7.84 -43.86
C PRO A 52 28.30 8.58 -43.25
N LEU A 53 27.12 7.99 -43.18
CA LEU A 53 25.85 8.49 -42.62
C LEU A 53 25.30 9.75 -43.27
N LEU A 54 26.16 10.75 -43.43
CA LEU A 54 25.87 12.03 -44.09
C LEU A 54 27.01 12.34 -45.06
N VAL A 55 26.69 12.55 -46.32
CA VAL A 55 27.61 12.90 -47.41
C VAL A 55 27.33 14.32 -47.92
N ARG A 56 28.39 15.03 -48.28
CA ARG A 56 28.27 16.39 -48.79
C ARG A 56 27.92 16.33 -50.28
N THR A 57 26.87 17.01 -50.69
CA THR A 57 26.41 17.17 -52.06
C THR A 57 26.29 18.65 -52.38
N GLU A 58 25.97 18.97 -53.63
CA GLU A 58 25.66 20.35 -54.04
C GLU A 58 24.49 20.98 -53.27
N GLN A 59 23.57 20.14 -52.76
CA GLN A 59 22.40 20.51 -51.96
C GLN A 59 22.67 20.50 -50.45
N GLY A 60 23.91 20.39 -50.02
CA GLY A 60 24.30 20.32 -48.60
C GLY A 60 24.53 18.87 -48.10
N LEU A 61 24.45 18.63 -46.81
CA LEU A 61 24.58 17.29 -46.23
C LEU A 61 23.32 16.44 -46.48
N GLN A 62 23.53 15.31 -47.14
CA GLN A 62 22.46 14.34 -47.44
C GLN A 62 22.71 13.01 -46.72
N PRO A 63 21.69 12.37 -46.19
CA PRO A 63 21.82 11.08 -45.51
C PRO A 63 22.03 9.93 -46.49
N THR A 64 22.82 8.94 -46.09
CA THR A 64 22.96 7.69 -46.83
C THR A 64 21.68 6.85 -46.76
N PRO A 65 21.44 5.91 -47.67
CA PRO A 65 20.33 4.97 -47.58
C PRO A 65 20.32 4.19 -46.25
N ARG A 66 21.50 3.86 -45.74
CA ARG A 66 21.65 3.17 -44.45
C ARG A 66 21.27 4.06 -43.26
N ALA A 67 21.66 5.33 -43.28
CA ALA A 67 21.24 6.30 -42.26
C ALA A 67 19.73 6.52 -42.30
N MET A 68 19.11 6.58 -43.48
CA MET A 68 17.64 6.70 -43.60
C MET A 68 16.90 5.47 -43.04
N ALA A 69 17.42 4.25 -43.28
CA ALA A 69 16.83 3.03 -42.75
C ALA A 69 17.03 2.91 -41.23
N LEU A 70 18.14 3.42 -40.69
CA LEU A 70 18.44 3.37 -39.25
C LEU A 70 17.65 4.41 -38.43
N LEU A 71 17.30 5.55 -39.02
CA LEU A 71 16.67 6.66 -38.31
C LEU A 71 15.39 6.26 -37.55
N PRO A 72 14.40 5.59 -38.11
CA PRO A 72 13.18 5.21 -37.41
C PRO A 72 13.46 4.26 -36.24
N VAL A 73 14.43 3.36 -36.37
CA VAL A 73 14.82 2.43 -35.30
C VAL A 73 15.43 3.18 -34.13
N VAL A 74 16.32 4.15 -34.41
CA VAL A 74 16.96 4.99 -33.38
C VAL A 74 15.90 5.87 -32.67
N GLN A 75 15.01 6.48 -33.42
CA GLN A 75 13.95 7.30 -32.86
C GLN A 75 13.01 6.52 -31.92
N GLN A 76 12.63 5.32 -32.35
CA GLN A 76 11.81 4.43 -31.50
C GLN A 76 12.55 4.03 -30.22
N ALA A 77 13.84 3.68 -30.31
CA ALA A 77 14.64 3.33 -29.14
C ALA A 77 14.81 4.49 -28.17
N LEU A 78 15.12 5.71 -28.68
CA LEU A 78 15.26 6.91 -27.85
C LEU A 78 13.92 7.31 -27.20
N ALA A 79 12.81 7.23 -27.93
CA ALA A 79 11.48 7.47 -27.38
C ALA A 79 11.11 6.49 -26.25
N ALA A 80 11.44 5.20 -26.43
CA ALA A 80 11.23 4.20 -25.38
C ALA A 80 12.07 4.46 -24.12
N LEU A 81 13.34 4.85 -24.31
CA LEU A 81 14.21 5.25 -23.20
C LEU A 81 13.70 6.51 -22.48
N GLN A 82 13.28 7.53 -23.22
CA GLN A 82 12.70 8.74 -22.64
C GLN A 82 11.44 8.45 -21.86
N ALA A 83 10.54 7.60 -22.38
CA ALA A 83 9.34 7.17 -21.66
C ALA A 83 9.67 6.42 -20.36
N GLY A 84 10.70 5.57 -20.37
CA GLY A 84 11.16 4.84 -19.19
C GLY A 84 11.84 5.73 -18.13
N LEU A 85 12.47 6.84 -18.56
CA LEU A 85 13.13 7.81 -17.68
C LEU A 85 12.16 8.90 -17.16
N ALA A 86 10.97 9.00 -17.75
CA ALA A 86 9.97 9.96 -17.29
C ALA A 86 9.57 9.65 -15.83
N PRO A 87 9.28 10.68 -15.01
CA PRO A 87 8.71 10.44 -13.70
C PRO A 87 7.45 9.55 -13.81
N PRO A 88 7.20 8.67 -12.84
CA PRO A 88 6.00 7.85 -12.86
C PRO A 88 4.76 8.75 -13.01
N ALA A 89 3.88 8.37 -13.94
CA ALA A 89 2.65 9.11 -14.18
C ALA A 89 1.86 9.27 -12.88
N THR A 90 1.25 10.43 -12.68
CA THR A 90 0.35 10.66 -11.54
C THR A 90 -0.78 9.63 -11.59
N PHE A 91 -1.12 9.07 -10.42
CA PHE A 91 -2.24 8.13 -10.34
C PHE A 91 -3.55 8.88 -10.60
N ALA A 92 -4.34 8.40 -11.55
CA ALA A 92 -5.63 8.99 -11.93
C ALA A 92 -6.77 8.05 -11.49
N PRO A 93 -7.34 8.22 -10.27
CA PRO A 93 -8.33 7.29 -9.72
C PRO A 93 -9.60 7.19 -10.59
N ALA A 94 -10.06 8.28 -11.18
CA ALA A 94 -11.29 8.31 -11.97
C ALA A 94 -11.27 7.40 -13.22
N THR A 95 -10.09 7.11 -13.77
CA THR A 95 -9.92 6.26 -14.96
C THR A 95 -9.16 4.97 -14.69
N SER A 96 -8.67 4.79 -13.47
CA SER A 96 -7.91 3.60 -13.08
C SER A 96 -8.81 2.37 -12.95
N THR A 97 -8.33 1.23 -13.45
CA THR A 97 -8.94 -0.10 -13.23
C THR A 97 -8.08 -0.96 -12.31
N ARG A 98 -7.23 -0.31 -11.49
CA ARG A 98 -6.33 -1.03 -10.59
C ARG A 98 -7.11 -1.78 -9.54
N ARG A 99 -6.66 -3.01 -9.26
CA ARG A 99 -7.03 -3.76 -8.07
C ARG A 99 -6.02 -3.49 -6.97
N PHE A 100 -6.49 -3.13 -5.79
CA PHE A 100 -5.69 -3.07 -4.58
C PHE A 100 -5.96 -4.30 -3.72
N THR A 101 -4.92 -4.83 -3.08
CA THR A 101 -5.05 -5.89 -2.09
C THR A 101 -4.78 -5.30 -0.71
N LEU A 102 -5.77 -5.37 0.17
CA LEU A 102 -5.68 -4.95 1.57
C LEU A 102 -5.65 -6.18 2.47
N ALA A 103 -4.65 -6.31 3.32
CA ALA A 103 -4.74 -7.25 4.42
C ALA A 103 -5.28 -6.52 5.65
N THR A 104 -6.31 -7.07 6.28
CA THR A 104 -7.03 -6.34 7.31
C THR A 104 -7.61 -7.23 8.41
N THR A 105 -8.15 -6.57 9.44
CA THR A 105 -8.87 -7.21 10.53
C THR A 105 -10.35 -7.32 10.19
N ASP A 106 -11.02 -8.31 10.80
CA ASP A 106 -12.48 -8.48 10.76
C ASP A 106 -13.23 -7.18 11.13
N TYR A 107 -12.68 -6.42 12.08
CA TYR A 107 -13.24 -5.14 12.48
C TYR A 107 -13.29 -4.11 11.34
N PHE A 108 -12.18 -3.93 10.62
CA PHE A 108 -12.18 -2.99 9.49
C PHE A 108 -13.13 -3.45 8.39
N GLU A 109 -13.11 -4.74 8.06
CA GLU A 109 -13.93 -5.32 6.99
C GLU A 109 -15.43 -5.16 7.30
N GLU A 110 -15.85 -5.43 8.52
CA GLU A 110 -17.27 -5.38 8.92
C GLU A 110 -17.77 -3.94 9.14
N VAL A 111 -16.97 -3.09 9.80
CA VAL A 111 -17.44 -1.78 10.26
C VAL A 111 -17.15 -0.66 9.28
N MET A 112 -15.97 -0.63 8.70
CA MET A 112 -15.46 0.55 7.99
C MET A 112 -15.44 0.38 6.48
N TYR A 113 -15.02 -0.79 6.01
CA TYR A 113 -14.80 -1.05 4.59
C TYR A 113 -16.03 -0.81 3.71
N PRO A 114 -17.26 -1.20 4.10
CA PRO A 114 -18.45 -0.95 3.27
C PRO A 114 -18.69 0.53 2.98
N ALA A 115 -18.54 1.39 3.99
CA ALA A 115 -18.69 2.83 3.84
C ALA A 115 -17.53 3.44 3.04
N PHE A 116 -16.30 3.00 3.29
CA PHE A 116 -15.11 3.39 2.54
C PHE A 116 -15.25 3.07 1.05
N LEU A 117 -15.61 1.84 0.72
CA LEU A 117 -15.82 1.41 -0.66
C LEU A 117 -16.94 2.19 -1.35
N SER A 118 -18.07 2.38 -0.67
CA SER A 118 -19.21 3.14 -1.20
C SER A 118 -18.81 4.59 -1.56
N GLN A 119 -18.03 5.23 -0.71
CA GLN A 119 -17.52 6.58 -0.98
C GLN A 119 -16.57 6.60 -2.20
N LEU A 120 -15.66 5.65 -2.30
CA LEU A 120 -14.69 5.57 -3.40
C LEU A 120 -15.35 5.35 -4.76
N LEU A 121 -16.36 4.49 -4.84
CA LEU A 121 -17.06 4.19 -6.09
C LEU A 121 -17.71 5.41 -6.72
N GLY A 122 -17.99 6.47 -5.93
CA GLY A 122 -18.55 7.73 -6.44
C GLY A 122 -17.61 8.50 -7.38
N TYR A 123 -16.29 8.32 -7.26
CA TYR A 123 -15.30 9.08 -8.07
C TYR A 123 -14.16 8.22 -8.63
N ALA A 124 -14.06 6.96 -8.24
CA ALA A 124 -13.09 6.00 -8.73
C ALA A 124 -13.76 4.64 -9.10
N PRO A 125 -14.74 4.63 -10.01
CA PRO A 125 -15.63 3.49 -10.23
C PRO A 125 -14.94 2.26 -10.83
N GLY A 126 -13.76 2.41 -11.45
CA GLY A 126 -13.01 1.31 -12.04
C GLY A 126 -12.07 0.59 -11.07
N ILE A 127 -11.85 1.15 -9.87
CA ILE A 127 -10.98 0.55 -8.85
C ILE A 127 -11.70 -0.61 -8.16
N SER A 128 -10.95 -1.65 -7.84
CA SER A 128 -11.45 -2.81 -7.10
C SER A 128 -10.50 -3.18 -5.97
N PHE A 129 -11.03 -3.89 -4.97
CA PHE A 129 -10.27 -4.36 -3.82
C PHE A 129 -10.35 -5.87 -3.66
N SER A 130 -9.26 -6.47 -3.20
CA SER A 130 -9.19 -7.81 -2.64
C SER A 130 -8.89 -7.66 -1.16
N ILE A 131 -9.64 -8.36 -0.31
CA ILE A 131 -9.43 -8.35 1.14
C ILE A 131 -8.78 -9.67 1.53
N GLU A 132 -7.73 -9.60 2.34
CA GLU A 132 -7.00 -10.75 2.84
C GLU A 132 -6.84 -10.67 4.36
N LEU A 133 -6.61 -11.83 4.99
CA LEU A 133 -6.31 -11.90 6.41
C LEU A 133 -4.87 -11.42 6.68
N ILE A 134 -4.66 -10.79 7.81
CA ILE A 134 -3.31 -10.47 8.28
C ILE A 134 -2.68 -11.74 8.84
N THR A 135 -1.68 -12.25 8.13
CA THR A 135 -0.87 -13.41 8.53
C THR A 135 0.58 -12.98 8.72
N PRO A 136 1.44 -13.78 9.40
CA PRO A 136 2.87 -13.48 9.49
C PRO A 136 3.53 -13.27 8.13
N ASP A 137 3.16 -14.08 7.13
CA ASP A 137 3.69 -14.00 5.76
C ASP A 137 3.30 -12.69 5.04
N VAL A 138 2.14 -12.13 5.34
CA VAL A 138 1.72 -10.83 4.80
C VAL A 138 2.71 -9.74 5.17
N LEU A 139 3.15 -9.69 6.42
CA LEU A 139 4.05 -8.65 6.90
C LEU A 139 5.51 -8.90 6.51
N SER A 140 5.95 -10.16 6.44
CA SER A 140 7.33 -10.51 6.12
C SER A 140 7.63 -10.54 4.61
N GLU A 141 6.67 -10.99 3.78
CA GLU A 141 6.92 -11.26 2.36
C GLU A 141 5.91 -10.61 1.41
N ALA A 142 4.61 -10.72 1.68
CA ALA A 142 3.60 -10.30 0.71
C ALA A 142 3.60 -8.79 0.43
N LEU A 143 3.91 -7.96 1.44
CA LEU A 143 4.11 -6.51 1.27
C LEU A 143 5.34 -6.21 0.42
N GLU A 144 6.47 -6.90 0.65
CA GLU A 144 7.71 -6.72 -0.11
C GLU A 144 7.54 -7.18 -1.56
N GLN A 145 6.85 -8.31 -1.77
CA GLN A 145 6.58 -8.87 -3.10
C GLN A 145 5.43 -8.16 -3.83
N ARG A 146 4.82 -7.14 -3.20
CA ARG A 146 3.69 -6.39 -3.76
C ARG A 146 2.45 -7.26 -4.04
N GLN A 147 2.27 -8.33 -3.30
CA GLN A 147 1.04 -9.14 -3.31
C GLN A 147 -0.05 -8.46 -2.46
N VAL A 148 0.36 -7.75 -1.40
CA VAL A 148 -0.48 -6.88 -0.58
C VAL A 148 0.01 -5.43 -0.74
N ASP A 149 -0.89 -4.49 -0.98
CA ASP A 149 -0.56 -3.07 -1.12
C ASP A 149 -0.46 -2.38 0.24
N MET A 150 -1.31 -2.76 1.20
CA MET A 150 -1.36 -2.14 2.53
C MET A 150 -2.02 -3.08 3.55
N VAL A 151 -1.53 -3.02 4.80
CA VAL A 151 -2.21 -3.63 5.95
C VAL A 151 -2.97 -2.54 6.71
N VAL A 152 -4.21 -2.83 7.07
CA VAL A 152 -5.13 -1.88 7.70
C VAL A 152 -5.68 -2.46 9.00
N GLY A 153 -5.54 -1.72 10.09
CA GLY A 153 -6.22 -2.05 11.35
C GLY A 153 -5.40 -2.89 12.34
N LEU A 154 -4.12 -3.19 12.06
CA LEU A 154 -3.27 -3.85 13.05
C LEU A 154 -2.92 -2.88 14.20
N ASP A 155 -2.82 -3.41 15.43
CA ASP A 155 -2.46 -2.62 16.61
C ASP A 155 -1.06 -2.01 16.48
N SER A 156 -0.90 -0.78 16.94
CA SER A 156 0.35 -0.02 16.88
C SER A 156 1.52 -0.65 17.67
N GLN A 157 1.23 -1.53 18.62
CA GLN A 157 2.25 -2.21 19.43
C GLN A 157 2.72 -3.54 18.85
N SER A 158 2.27 -3.91 17.66
CA SER A 158 2.74 -5.09 16.97
C SER A 158 4.22 -4.97 16.62
N SER A 159 4.97 -6.06 16.82
CA SER A 159 6.37 -6.14 16.37
C SER A 159 6.41 -6.35 14.85
N LEU A 160 7.03 -5.45 14.13
CA LEU A 160 7.06 -5.49 12.67
C LEU A 160 8.45 -5.84 12.14
N PRO A 161 8.53 -6.52 10.98
CA PRO A 161 9.80 -6.78 10.30
C PRO A 161 10.42 -5.49 9.75
N ASN A 162 11.70 -5.59 9.36
CA ASN A 162 12.38 -4.49 8.68
C ASN A 162 11.74 -4.21 7.31
N GLY A 163 11.86 -2.96 6.85
CA GLY A 163 11.38 -2.57 5.51
C GLY A 163 9.93 -2.14 5.46
N VAL A 164 9.18 -2.20 6.55
CA VAL A 164 7.80 -1.69 6.62
C VAL A 164 7.72 -0.37 7.40
N VAL A 165 6.76 0.47 7.03
CA VAL A 165 6.39 1.70 7.74
C VAL A 165 5.02 1.49 8.35
N GLN A 166 4.93 1.76 9.66
CA GLN A 166 3.69 1.75 10.42
C GLN A 166 3.31 3.18 10.80
N THR A 167 2.08 3.56 10.52
CA THR A 167 1.56 4.89 10.83
C THR A 167 0.29 4.76 11.66
N PRO A 168 0.18 5.43 12.84
CA PRO A 168 -1.07 5.51 13.58
C PRO A 168 -2.19 6.05 12.68
N TRP A 169 -3.35 5.42 12.74
CA TRP A 169 -4.47 5.72 11.84
C TRP A 169 -5.74 6.10 12.59
N MET A 170 -6.17 5.26 13.55
CA MET A 170 -7.36 5.48 14.34
C MET A 170 -7.17 5.00 15.78
N HIS A 171 -7.86 5.69 16.69
CA HIS A 171 -8.03 5.24 18.09
C HIS A 171 -9.44 4.68 18.24
N GLU A 172 -9.53 3.54 18.90
CA GLU A 172 -10.79 2.85 19.16
C GLU A 172 -10.98 2.64 20.65
N GLU A 173 -12.17 3.00 21.13
CA GLU A 173 -12.60 2.69 22.49
C GLU A 173 -12.97 1.21 22.58
N LEU A 174 -12.37 0.49 23.52
CA LEU A 174 -12.77 -0.87 23.84
C LEU A 174 -13.94 -0.85 24.83
N VAL A 175 -14.87 -1.79 24.63
CA VAL A 175 -15.98 -2.06 25.53
C VAL A 175 -16.10 -3.56 25.78
N CYS A 176 -16.86 -3.94 26.79
CA CYS A 176 -17.26 -5.34 26.99
C CYS A 176 -18.66 -5.57 26.42
N LEU A 177 -18.86 -6.69 25.78
CA LEU A 177 -20.16 -7.20 25.35
C LEU A 177 -20.57 -8.35 26.28
N ALA A 178 -21.77 -8.35 26.78
CA ALA A 178 -22.34 -9.42 27.60
C ALA A 178 -23.73 -9.78 27.12
N ALA A 179 -24.22 -10.99 27.41
CA ALA A 179 -25.64 -11.33 27.19
C ALA A 179 -26.55 -10.35 27.92
N GLN A 180 -27.69 -10.02 27.32
CA GLN A 180 -28.62 -9.01 27.87
C GLN A 180 -29.07 -9.34 29.30
N HIS A 181 -29.20 -10.59 29.63
CA HIS A 181 -29.64 -11.09 30.93
C HIS A 181 -28.54 -11.76 31.77
N ASN A 182 -27.26 -11.49 31.43
CA ASN A 182 -26.13 -12.03 32.21
C ASN A 182 -26.23 -11.54 33.67
N PRO A 183 -26.40 -12.45 34.66
CA PRO A 183 -26.63 -12.08 36.07
C PRO A 183 -25.34 -11.69 36.79
N HIS A 184 -24.18 -11.95 36.20
CA HIS A 184 -22.86 -11.78 36.81
C HIS A 184 -22.19 -10.46 36.49
N VAL A 185 -22.80 -9.68 35.57
CA VAL A 185 -22.19 -8.48 35.00
C VAL A 185 -23.12 -7.28 35.19
N GLY A 186 -22.66 -6.22 35.87
CA GLY A 186 -23.35 -4.92 35.97
C GLY A 186 -23.16 -4.06 34.71
N ASP A 187 -23.38 -2.74 34.85
CA ASP A 187 -23.20 -1.79 33.73
C ASP A 187 -21.72 -1.41 33.53
N ALA A 188 -20.88 -1.65 34.52
CA ALA A 188 -19.45 -1.45 34.50
C ALA A 188 -18.73 -2.56 35.26
N LEU A 189 -17.48 -2.84 34.91
CA LEU A 189 -16.63 -3.82 35.53
C LEU A 189 -15.36 -3.17 36.07
N ALA A 190 -15.10 -3.37 37.39
CA ALA A 190 -13.76 -3.17 37.93
C ALA A 190 -12.83 -4.28 37.47
N LEU A 191 -11.50 -4.06 37.50
CA LEU A 191 -10.50 -4.95 36.95
C LEU A 191 -10.58 -6.38 37.52
N GLU A 192 -10.77 -6.53 38.82
CA GLU A 192 -10.91 -7.82 39.48
C GLU A 192 -12.21 -8.55 39.07
N ALA A 193 -13.31 -7.77 38.91
CA ALA A 193 -14.58 -8.33 38.46
C ALA A 193 -14.48 -8.79 37.00
N PHE A 194 -13.82 -8.02 36.16
CA PHE A 194 -13.50 -8.36 34.76
C PHE A 194 -12.68 -9.65 34.71
N ALA A 195 -11.60 -9.77 35.47
CA ALA A 195 -10.73 -10.94 35.47
C ALA A 195 -11.45 -12.23 35.87
N ARG A 196 -12.48 -12.13 36.74
CA ARG A 196 -13.27 -13.29 37.19
C ARG A 196 -14.31 -13.77 36.20
N GLN A 197 -14.62 -13.00 35.17
CA GLN A 197 -15.58 -13.43 34.15
C GLN A 197 -15.03 -14.57 33.28
N LEU A 198 -15.94 -15.25 32.62
CA LEU A 198 -15.59 -16.12 31.47
C LEU A 198 -15.39 -15.21 30.24
N HIS A 199 -14.32 -15.43 29.49
CA HIS A 199 -13.99 -14.61 28.34
C HIS A 199 -14.10 -15.39 27.05
N VAL A 200 -14.67 -14.74 26.03
CA VAL A 200 -14.51 -15.07 24.63
C VAL A 200 -13.53 -14.06 24.04
N GLU A 201 -12.64 -14.48 23.18
CA GLU A 201 -11.69 -13.60 22.49
C GLU A 201 -11.58 -13.94 21.00
N LEU A 202 -11.03 -13.01 20.22
CA LEU A 202 -10.59 -13.30 18.86
C LEU A 202 -9.23 -14.00 18.89
N ALA A 203 -9.08 -15.01 18.03
CA ALA A 203 -7.81 -15.63 17.79
C ALA A 203 -6.87 -14.66 17.06
N ASP A 204 -5.68 -14.46 17.59
CA ASP A 204 -4.63 -13.76 16.86
C ASP A 204 -4.04 -14.69 15.78
N ILE A 205 -4.54 -14.54 14.56
CA ILE A 205 -4.05 -15.31 13.40
C ILE A 205 -2.67 -14.80 12.97
N SER A 206 -2.39 -13.51 13.20
CA SER A 206 -1.12 -12.90 12.83
C SER A 206 0.05 -13.38 13.70
N GLY A 207 -0.23 -13.82 14.95
CA GLY A 207 0.78 -14.13 15.93
C GLY A 207 1.61 -12.92 16.40
N LEU A 208 1.18 -11.70 16.04
CA LEU A 208 1.94 -10.46 16.23
C LEU A 208 1.33 -9.56 17.29
N LEU A 209 0.09 -9.83 17.70
CA LEU A 209 -0.58 -9.03 18.71
C LEU A 209 0.00 -9.37 20.09
N PRO A 210 0.56 -8.37 20.79
CA PRO A 210 0.85 -8.56 22.20
C PRO A 210 -0.47 -8.82 22.92
N SER A 211 -0.46 -9.78 23.83
CA SER A 211 -1.61 -10.04 24.70
C SER A 211 -1.77 -8.88 25.69
N ARG A 212 -2.30 -7.76 25.23
CA ARG A 212 -2.37 -6.50 26.00
C ARG A 212 -3.24 -6.62 27.24
N ILE A 213 -4.35 -7.34 27.11
CA ILE A 213 -5.25 -7.59 28.26
C ILE A 213 -4.55 -8.49 29.27
N GLU A 214 -3.90 -9.57 28.83
CA GLU A 214 -3.13 -10.47 29.70
C GLU A 214 -1.98 -9.72 30.38
N ASN A 215 -1.25 -8.87 29.64
CA ASN A 215 -0.17 -8.07 30.22
C ASN A 215 -0.70 -7.09 31.26
N CYS A 216 -1.82 -6.40 30.98
CA CYS A 216 -2.47 -5.53 31.93
C CYS A 216 -2.90 -6.29 33.20
N LEU A 217 -3.57 -7.42 33.05
CA LEU A 217 -4.00 -8.25 34.19
C LEU A 217 -2.79 -8.77 34.99
N ALA A 218 -1.74 -9.24 34.32
CA ALA A 218 -0.53 -9.75 34.97
C ALA A 218 0.18 -8.66 35.81
N GLN A 219 0.22 -7.41 35.35
CA GLN A 219 0.76 -6.28 36.12
C GLN A 219 0.02 -6.06 37.45
N HIS A 220 -1.25 -6.47 37.54
CA HIS A 220 -2.07 -6.41 38.75
C HIS A 220 -2.18 -7.77 39.50
N GLY A 221 -1.36 -8.77 39.10
CA GLY A 221 -1.40 -10.10 39.71
C GLY A 221 -2.67 -10.88 39.37
N LEU A 222 -3.36 -10.53 38.31
CA LEU A 222 -4.62 -11.12 37.85
C LEU A 222 -4.41 -11.97 36.59
N SER A 223 -5.37 -12.86 36.35
CA SER A 223 -5.49 -13.64 35.10
C SER A 223 -6.96 -13.84 34.78
N ARG A 224 -7.29 -14.09 33.54
CA ARG A 224 -8.67 -14.38 33.10
C ARG A 224 -8.78 -15.77 32.49
N ARG A 225 -10.00 -16.30 32.50
CA ARG A 225 -10.33 -17.57 31.88
C ARG A 225 -10.95 -17.36 30.50
N VAL A 226 -10.21 -17.66 29.47
CA VAL A 226 -10.71 -17.70 28.09
C VAL A 226 -11.33 -19.06 27.82
N ILE A 227 -12.64 -19.10 27.50
CA ILE A 227 -13.38 -20.33 27.22
C ILE A 227 -13.53 -20.60 25.72
N SER A 228 -13.36 -19.58 24.87
CA SER A 228 -13.46 -19.71 23.41
C SER A 228 -12.58 -18.68 22.72
N LYS A 229 -11.85 -19.13 21.68
CA LYS A 229 -11.14 -18.27 20.74
C LYS A 229 -11.79 -18.41 19.37
N ASN A 230 -12.23 -17.31 18.79
CA ASN A 230 -13.03 -17.27 17.56
C ASN A 230 -12.27 -16.52 16.46
N LEU A 231 -12.55 -16.85 15.21
CA LEU A 231 -11.88 -16.23 14.05
C LEU A 231 -12.51 -14.88 13.63
N ASN A 232 -13.75 -14.62 14.05
CA ASN A 232 -14.47 -13.40 13.70
C ASN A 232 -15.38 -12.93 14.84
N TYR A 233 -15.69 -11.63 14.87
CA TYR A 233 -16.48 -11.01 15.92
C TYR A 233 -17.91 -11.52 15.97
N ILE A 234 -18.57 -11.80 14.84
CA ILE A 234 -19.97 -12.24 14.85
C ILE A 234 -20.12 -13.62 15.51
N ALA A 235 -19.19 -14.55 15.28
CA ALA A 235 -19.21 -15.86 15.95
C ALA A 235 -18.97 -15.68 17.45
N ALA A 236 -17.99 -14.86 17.85
CA ALA A 236 -17.71 -14.53 19.24
C ALA A 236 -18.94 -13.91 19.94
N ALA A 237 -19.59 -12.91 19.33
CA ALA A 237 -20.77 -12.26 19.88
C ALA A 237 -21.96 -13.22 20.03
N ARG A 238 -22.13 -14.19 19.12
CA ARG A 238 -23.17 -15.25 19.27
C ARG A 238 -22.88 -16.20 20.42
N VAL A 239 -21.61 -16.52 20.68
CA VAL A 239 -21.24 -17.28 21.88
C VAL A 239 -21.59 -16.51 23.14
N VAL A 240 -21.27 -15.21 23.20
CA VAL A 240 -21.63 -14.33 24.30
C VAL A 240 -23.15 -14.27 24.52
N ALA A 241 -23.93 -14.11 23.45
CA ALA A 241 -25.38 -14.05 23.53
C ALA A 241 -26.05 -15.29 24.16
N LEU A 242 -25.36 -16.44 24.16
CA LEU A 242 -25.87 -17.72 24.64
C LEU A 242 -25.18 -18.22 25.91
N THR A 243 -24.26 -17.44 26.49
CA THR A 243 -23.46 -17.82 27.66
C THR A 243 -23.33 -16.67 28.64
N ASP A 244 -22.78 -16.94 29.82
CA ASP A 244 -22.42 -15.91 30.81
C ASP A 244 -21.03 -15.30 30.55
N ALA A 245 -20.41 -15.56 29.39
CA ALA A 245 -19.13 -15.00 29.05
C ALA A 245 -19.23 -13.55 28.55
N ILE A 246 -18.12 -12.84 28.58
CA ILE A 246 -17.97 -11.50 28.01
C ILE A 246 -16.96 -11.52 26.86
N LEU A 247 -17.10 -10.56 25.95
CA LEU A 247 -16.17 -10.29 24.84
C LEU A 247 -15.71 -8.83 24.91
N THR A 248 -14.40 -8.61 24.90
CA THR A 248 -13.84 -7.25 24.76
C THR A 248 -13.62 -6.95 23.27
N LEU A 249 -14.16 -5.82 22.79
CA LEU A 249 -14.16 -5.46 21.38
C LEU A 249 -14.29 -3.94 21.19
N PRO A 250 -14.00 -3.40 19.97
CA PRO A 250 -14.25 -2.00 19.66
C PRO A 250 -15.73 -1.62 19.80
N ARG A 251 -15.99 -0.41 20.34
CA ARG A 251 -17.35 0.10 20.61
C ARG A 251 -18.24 0.05 19.37
N GLN A 252 -17.79 0.52 18.23
CA GLN A 252 -18.60 0.56 17.01
C GLN A 252 -19.05 -0.84 16.57
N MET A 253 -18.21 -1.88 16.79
CA MET A 253 -18.59 -3.27 16.53
C MET A 253 -19.64 -3.75 17.54
N ALA A 254 -19.47 -3.41 18.82
CA ALA A 254 -20.43 -3.77 19.87
C ALA A 254 -21.83 -3.16 19.60
N GLU A 255 -21.91 -1.92 19.18
CA GLU A 255 -23.16 -1.23 18.83
C GLU A 255 -23.92 -1.94 17.69
N ARG A 256 -23.20 -2.44 16.69
CA ARG A 256 -23.82 -3.28 15.63
C ARG A 256 -24.40 -4.57 16.18
N PHE A 257 -23.70 -5.22 17.11
CA PHE A 257 -24.21 -6.47 17.70
C PHE A 257 -25.38 -6.26 18.64
N VAL A 258 -25.43 -5.16 19.40
CA VAL A 258 -26.60 -4.80 20.20
C VAL A 258 -27.86 -4.62 19.35
N ALA A 259 -27.72 -4.14 18.12
CA ALA A 259 -28.83 -4.01 17.19
C ALA A 259 -29.33 -5.37 16.61
N MET A 260 -28.51 -6.43 16.67
CA MET A 260 -28.81 -7.71 15.99
C MET A 260 -28.98 -8.89 16.95
N LEU A 261 -28.40 -8.83 18.14
CA LEU A 261 -28.33 -9.93 19.09
C LEU A 261 -28.82 -9.51 20.48
N PRO A 262 -29.29 -10.45 21.33
CA PRO A 262 -29.70 -10.15 22.71
C PRO A 262 -28.47 -9.96 23.62
N VAL A 263 -27.67 -8.93 23.34
CA VAL A 263 -26.46 -8.56 24.08
C VAL A 263 -26.54 -7.09 24.48
N ARG A 264 -25.70 -6.70 25.41
CA ARG A 264 -25.55 -5.31 25.87
C ARG A 264 -24.10 -4.90 26.01
N ILE A 265 -23.85 -3.62 25.90
CA ILE A 265 -22.53 -3.01 26.16
C ILE A 265 -22.38 -2.81 27.67
N VAL A 266 -21.19 -3.08 28.16
CA VAL A 266 -20.76 -2.94 29.54
C VAL A 266 -19.46 -2.14 29.55
N ALA A 267 -19.34 -1.15 30.41
CA ALA A 267 -18.11 -0.38 30.54
C ALA A 267 -16.97 -1.28 31.03
N PRO A 268 -15.83 -1.29 30.35
CA PRO A 268 -14.67 -2.07 30.76
C PRO A 268 -13.95 -1.40 31.93
N PRO A 269 -12.98 -2.08 32.57
CA PRO A 269 -12.07 -1.43 33.52
C PRO A 269 -11.28 -0.29 32.87
N ASP A 270 -11.07 0.81 33.60
CA ASP A 270 -10.29 1.97 33.14
C ASP A 270 -8.81 1.62 32.88
N GLU A 271 -8.31 0.56 33.50
CA GLU A 271 -6.92 0.08 33.33
C GLU A 271 -6.68 -0.62 32.01
N LEU A 272 -7.73 -1.01 31.27
CA LEU A 272 -7.54 -1.68 29.99
C LEU A 272 -6.88 -0.73 28.97
N PRO A 273 -5.94 -1.27 28.16
CA PRO A 273 -5.22 -0.45 27.18
C PRO A 273 -6.15 0.02 26.06
N GLU A 274 -5.95 1.24 25.60
CA GLU A 274 -6.57 1.75 24.39
C GLU A 274 -6.09 1.00 23.15
N LEU A 275 -6.93 0.90 22.14
CA LEU A 275 -6.59 0.31 20.85
C LEU A 275 -6.23 1.41 19.85
N THR A 276 -5.00 1.39 19.35
CA THR A 276 -4.57 2.26 18.26
C THR A 276 -4.33 1.42 17.01
N MET A 277 -5.20 1.55 16.03
CA MET A 277 -5.04 0.90 14.74
C MET A 277 -4.08 1.68 13.84
N THR A 278 -3.42 0.97 12.94
CA THR A 278 -2.40 1.52 12.06
C THR A 278 -2.62 1.18 10.59
N LEU A 279 -1.98 1.96 9.73
CA LEU A 279 -1.72 1.62 8.33
C LEU A 279 -0.26 1.19 8.20
N ILE A 280 -0.03 0.04 7.54
CA ILE A 280 1.31 -0.50 7.33
C ILE A 280 1.52 -0.73 5.84
N GLN A 281 2.68 -0.29 5.33
CA GLN A 281 3.08 -0.47 3.95
C GLN A 281 4.58 -0.71 3.84
N HIS A 282 5.04 -1.33 2.75
CA HIS A 282 6.46 -1.53 2.53
C HIS A 282 7.12 -0.25 2.01
N THR A 283 8.31 0.10 2.54
CA THR A 283 9.06 1.31 2.19
C THR A 283 9.34 1.44 0.69
N LEU A 284 9.57 0.33 -0.01
CA LEU A 284 9.81 0.31 -1.46
C LEU A 284 8.65 0.90 -2.27
N TYR A 285 7.41 0.78 -1.78
CA TYR A 285 6.21 1.18 -2.51
C TYR A 285 5.42 2.32 -1.87
N ALA A 286 5.84 2.78 -0.70
CA ALA A 286 5.17 3.84 0.04
C ALA A 286 5.00 5.13 -0.78
N ASN A 287 5.98 5.43 -1.65
CA ASN A 287 5.97 6.59 -2.53
C ASN A 287 5.41 6.31 -3.93
N ALA A 288 4.93 5.09 -4.22
CA ALA A 288 4.28 4.81 -5.49
C ALA A 288 2.95 5.60 -5.58
N PRO A 289 2.67 6.32 -6.70
CA PRO A 289 1.54 7.24 -6.77
C PRO A 289 0.20 6.65 -6.36
N ALA A 290 -0.06 5.39 -6.71
CA ALA A 290 -1.28 4.69 -6.34
C ALA A 290 -1.35 4.35 -4.85
N ASN A 291 -0.22 4.00 -4.21
CA ASN A 291 -0.18 3.70 -2.78
C ASN A 291 -0.29 4.98 -1.94
N VAL A 292 0.33 6.09 -2.40
CA VAL A 292 0.15 7.41 -1.80
C VAL A 292 -1.33 7.82 -1.82
N TRP A 293 -1.99 7.64 -2.96
CA TRP A 293 -3.41 7.93 -3.09
C TRP A 293 -4.24 7.07 -2.13
N LEU A 294 -4.05 5.75 -2.11
CA LEU A 294 -4.79 4.84 -1.21
C LEU A 294 -4.59 5.22 0.26
N TYR A 295 -3.36 5.53 0.66
CA TYR A 295 -3.04 5.98 2.01
C TYR A 295 -3.78 7.27 2.36
N GLN A 296 -3.83 8.23 1.44
CA GLN A 296 -4.55 9.49 1.63
C GLN A 296 -6.06 9.29 1.78
N GLU A 297 -6.65 8.40 0.97
CA GLU A 297 -8.08 8.06 1.05
C GLU A 297 -8.44 7.41 2.39
N LEU A 298 -7.68 6.41 2.83
CA LEU A 298 -7.89 5.78 4.14
C LEU A 298 -7.73 6.78 5.28
N THR A 299 -6.72 7.66 5.19
CA THR A 299 -6.50 8.69 6.22
C THR A 299 -7.62 9.74 6.25
N ALA A 300 -8.11 10.15 5.09
CA ALA A 300 -9.22 11.10 4.99
C ALA A 300 -10.52 10.47 5.51
N PHE A 301 -10.77 9.20 5.20
CA PHE A 301 -11.92 8.45 5.69
C PHE A 301 -11.95 8.38 7.22
N ALA A 302 -10.83 8.03 7.86
CA ALA A 302 -10.73 7.96 9.31
C ALA A 302 -11.06 9.29 10.01
N LYS A 303 -10.57 10.42 9.44
CA LYS A 303 -10.87 11.76 9.97
C LYS A 303 -12.36 12.10 9.92
N ASN A 304 -13.09 11.57 8.95
CA ASN A 304 -14.53 11.80 8.80
C ASN A 304 -15.35 10.84 9.68
N ALA A 305 -14.86 9.62 9.92
CA ALA A 305 -15.52 8.63 10.76
C ALA A 305 -15.46 8.98 12.28
N ASN A 306 -14.46 9.77 12.70
CA ASN A 306 -14.28 10.22 14.07
C ASN A 306 -15.02 11.55 14.40
N ARG A 307 -15.83 12.08 13.47
CA ARG A 307 -16.70 13.25 13.67
C ARG A 307 -18.14 12.85 13.86
#